data_3ee9accf339302d5e5169a5f942ec66c
#
_entry.id   3ee9accf339302d5e5169a5f942ec66c
#
_cell.length_a   1.000
_cell.length_b   1.000
_cell.length_c   1.000
_cell.angle_alpha   90.00
_cell.angle_beta   90.00
_cell.angle_gamma   90.00
#
_symmetry.space_group_name_H-M   'P 1'
#
loop_
_entity.id
_entity.type
_entity.pdbx_description
1 polymer ?
#
loop_
_entity_poly.entity_id
_entity_poly.type
_entity_poly.pdbx_seq_one_letter_code
_entity_poly.pdbx_strand_id
1 'polypeptide(L)'
;CTSFPTLFEMIDRHDDQDAGRMTPAEQDQVVDECFQCKLCYVNCPYIPELHEWNLDFPRLMLRADAMQEANGLKSARDRTTTEMMGRTDLLGTVATTIAPVANKVVAAEPGSTMRKVVSKVTGVSAVRLLPPYAKQRFSTWFKKRPKVSLVHKQGKVTVFPTCLVEYQETDIGKDLVKVYERNGIECENTDAGCCGAPWLHSGDLDHFTKIAEKNVKTLAKEVRSGTDIVVPQPTCSYILKKDYPDYVGADAKADAELVAEHTYDAAEYLMNIHKGDDTSLDTDFGGDTLGQITYHTPCHLRAQNIGFKSRDLMKLTGAKVKLVQQCSGIDGMWGFRAGNEDISVPIAEKLGAQIDKAGGVAVAGDCHLANTAIVEQTGRTAKHPIQIIARAYGIPDDT
;
A
#
# COMPACT_ATOMS: atom_id res chain seq x y z
N CYS A 1 -4.95 -13.01 -9.82
CA CYS A 1 -5.36 -12.15 -10.93
C CYS A 1 -6.51 -12.81 -11.67
N THR A 2 -7.55 -12.06 -11.97
CA THR A 2 -8.70 -12.52 -12.78
C THR A 2 -8.59 -12.02 -14.22
N SER A 3 -8.09 -10.81 -14.42
CA SER A 3 -7.98 -10.17 -15.74
C SER A 3 -7.23 -11.03 -16.80
N PHE A 4 -6.12 -11.67 -16.43
CA PHE A 4 -5.38 -12.54 -17.35
C PHE A 4 -6.16 -13.79 -17.79
N PRO A 5 -6.71 -14.61 -16.87
CA PRO A 5 -7.57 -15.72 -17.25
C PRO A 5 -8.74 -15.29 -18.14
N THR A 6 -9.44 -14.20 -17.76
CA THR A 6 -10.56 -13.65 -18.54
C THR A 6 -10.13 -13.26 -19.96
N LEU A 7 -8.97 -12.60 -20.10
CA LEU A 7 -8.42 -12.25 -21.42
C LEU A 7 -8.23 -13.50 -22.29
N PHE A 8 -7.56 -14.53 -21.77
CA PHE A 8 -7.29 -15.74 -22.54
C PHE A 8 -8.54 -16.54 -22.83
N GLU A 9 -9.48 -16.66 -21.87
CA GLU A 9 -10.77 -17.30 -22.10
C GLU A 9 -11.57 -16.62 -23.21
N MET A 10 -11.51 -15.29 -23.32
CA MET A 10 -12.18 -14.54 -24.38
C MET A 10 -11.51 -14.75 -25.75
N ILE A 11 -10.18 -14.72 -25.80
CA ILE A 11 -9.42 -14.99 -27.02
C ILE A 11 -9.66 -16.43 -27.51
N ASP A 12 -9.65 -17.41 -26.62
CA ASP A 12 -9.82 -18.82 -26.94
C ASP A 12 -11.24 -19.17 -27.46
N ARG A 13 -12.23 -18.27 -27.31
CA ARG A 13 -13.56 -18.40 -27.92
C ARG A 13 -13.55 -18.20 -29.45
N HIS A 14 -12.48 -17.60 -29.98
CA HIS A 14 -12.31 -17.37 -31.40
C HIS A 14 -11.40 -18.43 -32.01
N ASP A 15 -11.85 -19.07 -33.08
CA ASP A 15 -11.13 -20.18 -33.73
C ASP A 15 -9.70 -19.82 -34.18
N ASP A 16 -9.47 -18.54 -34.51
CA ASP A 16 -8.19 -18.00 -34.93
C ASP A 16 -7.36 -17.41 -33.78
N GLN A 17 -7.90 -17.44 -32.57
CA GLN A 17 -7.25 -16.88 -31.35
C GLN A 17 -6.76 -15.42 -31.52
N ASP A 18 -7.47 -14.65 -32.34
CA ASP A 18 -7.15 -13.24 -32.58
C ASP A 18 -7.80 -12.32 -31.53
N ALA A 19 -6.97 -11.71 -30.68
CA ALA A 19 -7.41 -10.73 -29.69
C ALA A 19 -8.13 -9.50 -30.31
N GLY A 20 -7.86 -9.20 -31.59
CA GLY A 20 -8.55 -8.13 -32.34
C GLY A 20 -10.03 -8.37 -32.57
N ARG A 21 -10.52 -9.60 -32.32
CA ARG A 21 -11.94 -9.94 -32.40
C ARG A 21 -12.72 -9.68 -31.13
N MET A 22 -12.04 -9.40 -30.04
CA MET A 22 -12.72 -9.06 -28.79
C MET A 22 -13.60 -7.82 -28.96
N THR A 23 -14.83 -7.93 -28.51
CA THR A 23 -15.76 -6.80 -28.47
C THR A 23 -15.30 -5.73 -27.45
N PRO A 24 -15.72 -4.47 -27.58
CA PRO A 24 -15.45 -3.45 -26.58
C PRO A 24 -15.87 -3.87 -25.16
N ALA A 25 -17.00 -4.53 -24.99
CA ALA A 25 -17.48 -4.98 -23.68
C ALA A 25 -16.57 -6.08 -23.07
N GLU A 26 -16.03 -6.97 -23.89
CA GLU A 26 -15.05 -7.97 -23.44
C GLU A 26 -13.72 -7.31 -23.04
N GLN A 27 -13.26 -6.32 -23.82
CA GLN A 27 -12.06 -5.54 -23.47
C GLN A 27 -12.27 -4.78 -22.16
N ASP A 28 -13.42 -4.12 -21.99
CA ASP A 28 -13.78 -3.41 -20.75
C ASP A 28 -13.79 -4.36 -19.54
N GLN A 29 -14.33 -5.57 -19.68
CA GLN A 29 -14.30 -6.55 -18.60
C GLN A 29 -12.87 -6.93 -18.19
N VAL A 30 -11.97 -7.15 -19.13
CA VAL A 30 -10.56 -7.45 -18.85
C VAL A 30 -9.90 -6.29 -18.08
N VAL A 31 -10.22 -5.04 -18.44
CA VAL A 31 -9.72 -3.84 -17.78
C VAL A 31 -10.27 -3.75 -16.36
N ASP A 32 -11.57 -3.90 -16.18
CA ASP A 32 -12.26 -3.78 -14.89
C ASP A 32 -11.82 -4.86 -13.89
N GLU A 33 -11.44 -6.05 -14.36
CA GLU A 33 -10.92 -7.13 -13.53
C GLU A 33 -9.43 -6.97 -13.17
N CYS A 34 -8.74 -5.97 -13.71
CA CYS A 34 -7.35 -5.69 -13.39
C CYS A 34 -7.26 -4.76 -12.16
N PHE A 35 -6.91 -5.31 -11.03
CA PHE A 35 -6.72 -4.55 -9.78
C PHE A 35 -5.28 -4.03 -9.55
N GLN A 36 -4.50 -3.87 -10.61
CA GLN A 36 -3.20 -3.18 -10.62
C GLN A 36 -2.13 -3.72 -9.65
N CYS A 37 -2.13 -5.02 -9.37
CA CYS A 37 -1.15 -5.64 -8.44
C CYS A 37 0.29 -5.71 -8.96
N LYS A 38 0.51 -5.44 -10.24
CA LYS A 38 1.81 -5.40 -10.94
C LYS A 38 2.55 -6.76 -11.01
N LEU A 39 2.04 -7.85 -10.42
CA LEU A 39 2.76 -9.13 -10.36
C LEU A 39 2.93 -9.82 -11.71
N CYS A 40 2.05 -9.57 -12.67
CA CYS A 40 2.24 -10.05 -14.05
C CYS A 40 3.48 -9.42 -14.69
N TYR A 41 3.78 -8.15 -14.40
CA TYR A 41 5.00 -7.48 -14.86
C TYR A 41 6.26 -8.15 -14.28
N VAL A 42 6.29 -8.37 -12.97
CA VAL A 42 7.46 -8.95 -12.27
C VAL A 42 7.84 -10.35 -12.79
N ASN A 43 6.85 -11.12 -13.22
CA ASN A 43 7.06 -12.49 -13.70
C ASN A 43 7.15 -12.61 -15.22
N CYS A 44 6.95 -11.52 -15.96
CA CYS A 44 6.95 -11.53 -17.42
C CYS A 44 8.38 -11.43 -17.98
N PRO A 45 8.82 -12.36 -18.84
CA PRO A 45 10.13 -12.26 -19.48
C PRO A 45 10.18 -11.25 -20.62
N TYR A 46 9.05 -10.66 -21.02
CA TYR A 46 8.90 -9.78 -22.18
C TYR A 46 8.76 -8.29 -21.79
N ILE A 47 9.13 -7.93 -20.57
CA ILE A 47 9.08 -6.54 -20.09
C ILE A 47 10.12 -5.65 -20.78
N PRO A 48 9.94 -4.31 -20.74
CA PRO A 48 10.84 -3.36 -21.40
C PRO A 48 12.33 -3.55 -21.09
N GLU A 49 12.67 -3.92 -19.86
CA GLU A 49 14.07 -4.09 -19.42
C GLU A 49 14.69 -5.39 -19.92
N LEU A 50 13.89 -6.36 -20.40
CA LEU A 50 14.36 -7.71 -20.75
C LEU A 50 14.12 -8.10 -22.21
N HIS A 51 13.19 -7.44 -22.91
CA HIS A 51 12.78 -7.90 -24.24
C HIS A 51 12.29 -6.75 -25.14
N GLU A 52 12.52 -6.87 -26.45
CA GLU A 52 12.11 -5.90 -27.48
C GLU A 52 10.58 -5.68 -27.60
N TRP A 53 9.78 -6.63 -27.14
CA TRP A 53 8.32 -6.51 -27.17
C TRP A 53 7.79 -5.48 -26.17
N ASN A 54 8.55 -5.05 -25.19
CA ASN A 54 8.20 -4.00 -24.24
C ASN A 54 6.82 -4.18 -23.59
N LEU A 55 6.49 -5.40 -23.18
CA LEU A 55 5.18 -5.71 -22.61
C LEU A 55 5.03 -5.19 -21.19
N ASP A 56 4.13 -4.25 -20.99
CA ASP A 56 3.69 -3.78 -19.69
C ASP A 56 2.17 -3.88 -19.58
N PHE A 57 1.68 -5.06 -19.23
CA PHE A 57 0.24 -5.32 -19.12
C PHE A 57 -0.44 -4.44 -18.06
N PRO A 58 0.10 -4.21 -16.84
CA PRO A 58 -0.50 -3.28 -15.90
C PRO A 58 -0.68 -1.86 -16.45
N ARG A 59 0.31 -1.35 -17.19
CA ARG A 59 0.21 -0.03 -17.83
C ARG A 59 -0.77 -0.02 -18.97
N LEU A 60 -0.85 -1.09 -19.74
CA LEU A 60 -1.87 -1.22 -20.80
C LEU A 60 -3.27 -1.11 -20.19
N MET A 61 -3.53 -1.79 -19.08
CA MET A 61 -4.81 -1.71 -18.35
C MET A 61 -5.07 -0.30 -17.81
N LEU A 62 -4.06 0.34 -17.21
CA LEU A 62 -4.19 1.74 -16.75
C LEU A 62 -4.49 2.71 -17.88
N ARG A 63 -3.87 2.54 -19.05
CA ARG A 63 -4.14 3.38 -20.22
C ARG A 63 -5.55 3.19 -20.74
N ALA A 64 -6.03 1.95 -20.78
CA ALA A 64 -7.41 1.64 -21.18
C ALA A 64 -8.41 2.26 -20.20
N ASP A 65 -8.16 2.12 -18.89
CA ASP A 65 -8.99 2.71 -17.84
C ASP A 65 -9.01 4.25 -17.91
N ALA A 66 -7.86 4.88 -18.19
CA ALA A 66 -7.76 6.32 -18.40
C ALA A 66 -8.50 6.78 -19.67
N MET A 67 -8.49 5.98 -20.73
CA MET A 67 -9.29 6.26 -21.93
C MET A 67 -10.78 6.18 -21.66
N GLN A 68 -11.25 5.23 -20.86
CA GLN A 68 -12.64 5.15 -20.42
C GLN A 68 -13.05 6.39 -19.62
N GLU A 69 -12.21 6.85 -18.68
CA GLU A 69 -12.46 8.06 -17.89
C GLU A 69 -12.52 9.31 -18.79
N ALA A 70 -11.50 9.51 -19.64
CA ALA A 70 -11.41 10.67 -20.55
C ALA A 70 -12.58 10.76 -21.54
N ASN A 71 -13.09 9.60 -22.01
CA ASN A 71 -14.23 9.54 -22.92
C ASN A 71 -15.58 9.56 -22.20
N GLY A 72 -15.61 9.68 -20.89
CA GLY A 72 -16.84 9.75 -20.11
C GLY A 72 -17.63 8.44 -20.05
N LEU A 73 -16.99 7.31 -20.29
CA LEU A 73 -17.64 5.99 -20.32
C LEU A 73 -17.93 5.42 -18.94
N LYS A 74 -17.23 5.90 -17.90
CA LYS A 74 -17.48 5.48 -16.52
C LYS A 74 -18.82 5.97 -15.99
N SER A 75 -19.48 5.11 -15.22
CA SER A 75 -20.77 5.44 -14.62
C SER A 75 -20.65 6.60 -13.60
N ALA A 76 -21.77 7.31 -13.36
CA ALA A 76 -21.82 8.33 -12.30
C ALA A 76 -21.50 7.74 -10.91
N ARG A 77 -21.84 6.47 -10.68
CA ARG A 77 -21.52 5.75 -9.44
C ARG A 77 -20.01 5.54 -9.31
N ASP A 78 -19.34 5.10 -10.37
CA ASP A 78 -17.89 4.87 -10.35
C ASP A 78 -17.12 6.16 -10.09
N ARG A 79 -17.54 7.28 -10.72
CA ARG A 79 -16.96 8.59 -10.46
C ARG A 79 -17.18 9.05 -9.02
N THR A 80 -18.40 8.86 -8.47
CA THR A 80 -18.66 9.18 -7.05
C THR A 80 -17.79 8.34 -6.12
N THR A 81 -17.64 7.04 -6.41
CA THR A 81 -16.78 6.15 -5.62
C THR A 81 -15.32 6.58 -5.70
N THR A 82 -14.84 6.92 -6.90
CA THR A 82 -13.47 7.43 -7.11
C THR A 82 -13.23 8.72 -6.34
N GLU A 83 -14.16 9.68 -6.40
CA GLU A 83 -14.10 10.92 -5.63
C GLU A 83 -14.05 10.66 -4.11
N MET A 84 -14.90 9.77 -3.62
CA MET A 84 -14.89 9.39 -2.19
C MET A 84 -13.59 8.72 -1.76
N MET A 85 -13.07 7.81 -2.58
CA MET A 85 -11.82 7.10 -2.28
C MET A 85 -10.57 7.94 -2.53
N GLY A 86 -10.62 8.88 -3.47
CA GLY A 86 -9.48 9.72 -3.85
C GLY A 86 -9.23 10.89 -2.91
N ARG A 87 -10.28 11.43 -2.29
CA ARG A 87 -10.17 12.56 -1.35
C ARG A 87 -9.77 12.12 0.07
N THR A 88 -8.80 11.22 0.17
CA THR A 88 -8.38 10.60 1.43
C THR A 88 -7.94 11.60 2.49
N ASP A 89 -7.21 12.67 2.11
CA ASP A 89 -6.72 13.66 3.07
C ASP A 89 -7.86 14.51 3.66
N LEU A 90 -8.83 14.90 2.83
CA LEU A 90 -10.01 15.64 3.29
C LEU A 90 -10.89 14.77 4.19
N LEU A 91 -11.27 13.59 3.68
CA LEU A 91 -12.16 12.69 4.40
C LEU A 91 -11.50 12.13 5.68
N GLY A 92 -10.23 11.79 5.61
CA GLY A 92 -9.45 11.32 6.75
C GLY A 92 -9.33 12.38 7.85
N THR A 93 -9.11 13.65 7.46
CA THR A 93 -9.06 14.77 8.43
C THR A 93 -10.40 14.95 9.13
N VAL A 94 -11.51 14.97 8.38
CA VAL A 94 -12.85 15.10 8.96
C VAL A 94 -13.17 13.87 9.84
N ALA A 95 -12.99 12.67 9.30
CA ALA A 95 -13.33 11.43 10.00
C ALA A 95 -12.51 11.23 11.28
N THR A 96 -11.23 11.58 11.29
CA THR A 96 -10.39 11.54 12.50
C THR A 96 -10.89 12.55 13.55
N THR A 97 -11.33 13.73 13.12
CA THR A 97 -11.86 14.74 14.05
C THR A 97 -13.14 14.26 14.75
N ILE A 98 -13.98 13.49 14.06
CA ILE A 98 -15.22 12.93 14.58
C ILE A 98 -15.14 11.39 14.72
N ALA A 99 -13.95 10.83 14.98
CA ALA A 99 -13.71 9.38 14.96
C ALA A 99 -14.73 8.55 15.76
N PRO A 100 -15.20 8.95 16.94
CA PRO A 100 -16.22 8.17 17.67
C PRO A 100 -17.54 8.01 16.92
N VAL A 101 -17.89 8.98 16.08
CA VAL A 101 -19.12 8.93 15.24
C VAL A 101 -18.83 8.25 13.91
N ALA A 102 -17.74 8.62 13.24
CA ALA A 102 -17.34 8.01 11.97
C ALA A 102 -17.16 6.50 12.09
N ASN A 103 -16.53 6.04 13.17
CA ASN A 103 -16.29 4.62 13.40
C ASN A 103 -17.56 3.81 13.69
N LYS A 104 -18.65 4.41 14.17
CA LYS A 104 -19.94 3.71 14.25
C LYS A 104 -20.45 3.25 12.88
N VAL A 105 -20.09 3.99 11.83
CA VAL A 105 -20.46 3.66 10.45
C VAL A 105 -19.42 2.73 9.82
N VAL A 106 -18.15 3.08 9.94
CA VAL A 106 -17.03 2.36 9.31
C VAL A 106 -16.82 0.98 9.92
N ALA A 107 -16.86 0.89 11.26
CA ALA A 107 -16.72 -0.37 12.00
C ALA A 107 -18.04 -1.11 12.23
N ALA A 108 -19.14 -0.67 11.57
CA ALA A 108 -20.38 -1.43 11.58
C ALA A 108 -20.17 -2.81 10.93
N GLU A 109 -20.86 -3.79 11.47
CA GLU A 109 -20.76 -5.19 11.02
C GLU A 109 -20.92 -5.31 9.49
N PRO A 110 -20.00 -5.98 8.79
CA PRO A 110 -20.13 -6.27 7.37
C PRO A 110 -21.49 -6.92 7.04
N GLY A 111 -22.13 -6.46 5.96
CA GLY A 111 -23.46 -6.95 5.56
C GLY A 111 -24.64 -6.35 6.32
N SER A 112 -24.43 -5.55 7.38
CA SER A 112 -25.51 -4.90 8.14
C SER A 112 -26.32 -3.93 7.28
N THR A 113 -27.53 -3.57 7.72
CA THR A 113 -28.40 -2.60 7.03
C THR A 113 -27.71 -1.25 6.86
N MET A 114 -26.98 -0.79 7.88
CA MET A 114 -26.21 0.46 7.82
C MET A 114 -25.16 0.40 6.72
N ARG A 115 -24.38 -0.68 6.64
CA ARG A 115 -23.37 -0.89 5.61
C ARG A 115 -23.96 -0.93 4.20
N LYS A 116 -25.12 -1.57 4.04
CA LYS A 116 -25.85 -1.62 2.75
C LYS A 116 -26.32 -0.23 2.31
N VAL A 117 -26.82 0.60 3.24
CA VAL A 117 -27.21 1.98 2.94
C VAL A 117 -25.98 2.82 2.53
N VAL A 118 -24.91 2.75 3.30
CA VAL A 118 -23.66 3.44 2.97
C VAL A 118 -23.13 3.00 1.60
N SER A 119 -23.12 1.71 1.32
CA SER A 119 -22.69 1.16 0.02
C SER A 119 -23.49 1.71 -1.17
N LYS A 120 -24.80 1.86 -1.02
CA LYS A 120 -25.65 2.43 -2.09
C LYS A 120 -25.28 3.90 -2.41
N VAL A 121 -24.87 4.66 -1.40
CA VAL A 121 -24.52 6.08 -1.56
C VAL A 121 -23.10 6.28 -2.01
N THR A 122 -22.16 5.52 -1.44
CA THR A 122 -20.71 5.76 -1.60
C THR A 122 -20.07 4.84 -2.64
N GLY A 123 -20.72 3.74 -3.04
CA GLY A 123 -20.11 2.71 -3.87
C GLY A 123 -19.04 1.87 -3.15
N VAL A 124 -18.89 2.03 -1.83
CA VAL A 124 -17.96 1.20 -1.02
C VAL A 124 -18.67 -0.10 -0.61
N SER A 125 -17.99 -1.23 -0.70
CA SER A 125 -18.52 -2.54 -0.38
C SER A 125 -19.20 -2.62 0.99
N ALA A 126 -20.37 -3.24 1.04
CA ALA A 126 -21.10 -3.48 2.28
C ALA A 126 -20.52 -4.65 3.09
N VAL A 127 -19.82 -5.58 2.46
CA VAL A 127 -19.38 -6.84 3.06
C VAL A 127 -17.91 -6.86 3.44
N ARG A 128 -17.10 -5.95 2.91
CA ARG A 128 -15.66 -5.87 3.27
C ARG A 128 -15.48 -5.17 4.60
N LEU A 129 -14.54 -5.67 5.40
CA LEU A 129 -14.11 -4.99 6.62
C LEU A 129 -13.38 -3.68 6.25
N LEU A 130 -13.74 -2.57 6.89
CA LEU A 130 -13.07 -1.30 6.69
C LEU A 130 -12.24 -0.93 7.93
N PRO A 131 -11.01 -0.44 7.77
CA PRO A 131 -10.19 -0.03 8.90
C PRO A 131 -10.79 1.22 9.58
N PRO A 132 -10.87 1.24 10.92
CA PRO A 132 -11.40 2.37 11.66
C PRO A 132 -10.46 3.58 11.60
N TYR A 133 -11.00 4.78 11.79
CA TYR A 133 -10.20 6.00 11.92
C TYR A 133 -9.62 6.14 13.32
N ALA A 134 -8.37 6.58 13.40
CA ALA A 134 -7.69 6.89 14.65
C ALA A 134 -8.31 8.11 15.35
N LYS A 135 -8.20 8.19 16.67
CA LYS A 135 -8.64 9.35 17.47
C LYS A 135 -7.72 10.56 17.30
N GLN A 136 -6.48 10.34 16.88
CA GLN A 136 -5.47 11.38 16.67
C GLN A 136 -4.67 11.04 15.41
N ARG A 137 -4.45 12.02 14.55
CA ARG A 137 -3.60 11.88 13.36
C ARG A 137 -2.14 11.68 13.74
N PHE A 138 -1.40 10.91 12.94
CA PHE A 138 0.03 10.69 13.13
C PHE A 138 0.81 12.01 13.14
N SER A 139 0.56 12.92 12.19
CA SER A 139 1.22 14.23 12.13
C SER A 139 1.00 15.07 13.39
N THR A 140 -0.18 14.97 14.00
CA THR A 140 -0.49 15.66 15.27
C THR A 140 0.30 15.06 16.44
N TRP A 141 0.41 13.74 16.51
CA TRP A 141 1.26 13.06 17.48
C TRP A 141 2.72 13.43 17.26
N PHE A 142 3.21 13.36 16.02
CA PHE A 142 4.59 13.63 15.67
C PHE A 142 5.04 15.03 16.10
N LYS A 143 4.20 16.06 15.90
CA LYS A 143 4.48 17.44 16.32
C LYS A 143 4.52 17.61 17.84
N LYS A 144 3.75 16.81 18.59
CA LYS A 144 3.63 16.92 20.06
C LYS A 144 4.61 16.02 20.81
N ARG A 145 5.22 15.02 20.14
CA ARG A 145 6.13 14.09 20.80
C ARG A 145 7.37 14.78 21.35
N PRO A 146 7.94 14.28 22.46
CA PRO A 146 9.26 14.72 22.89
C PRO A 146 10.30 14.46 21.81
N LYS A 147 11.17 15.43 21.57
CA LYS A 147 12.32 15.22 20.67
C LYS A 147 13.35 14.36 21.40
N VAL A 148 13.84 13.32 20.73
CA VAL A 148 14.89 12.45 21.24
C VAL A 148 16.23 13.01 20.77
N SER A 149 17.19 13.17 21.72
CA SER A 149 18.58 13.45 21.38
C SER A 149 19.27 12.16 20.97
N LEU A 150 19.67 12.05 19.72
CA LEU A 150 20.41 10.90 19.21
C LEU A 150 21.87 10.99 19.67
N VAL A 151 22.33 9.95 20.38
CA VAL A 151 23.73 9.87 20.86
C VAL A 151 24.67 9.59 19.69
N HIS A 152 24.24 8.76 18.75
CA HIS A 152 24.94 8.45 17.52
C HIS A 152 23.97 8.64 16.35
N LYS A 153 24.37 9.47 15.38
CA LYS A 153 23.52 9.75 14.21
C LYS A 153 24.12 9.09 13.00
N GLN A 154 23.35 8.18 12.38
CA GLN A 154 23.78 7.42 11.21
C GLN A 154 22.83 7.55 10.01
N GLY A 155 21.80 8.39 10.11
CA GLY A 155 20.88 8.67 9.02
C GLY A 155 19.88 9.76 9.39
N LYS A 156 19.21 10.27 8.36
CA LYS A 156 18.10 11.21 8.49
C LYS A 156 17.04 10.89 7.46
N VAL A 157 15.79 10.75 7.90
CA VAL A 157 14.69 10.43 7.03
C VAL A 157 13.50 11.36 7.23
N THR A 158 12.77 11.61 6.15
CA THR A 158 11.41 12.13 6.22
C THR A 158 10.42 10.96 6.11
N VAL A 159 9.51 10.86 7.05
CA VAL A 159 8.45 9.85 7.03
C VAL A 159 7.33 10.35 6.11
N PHE A 160 7.04 9.59 5.06
CA PHE A 160 5.84 9.77 4.25
C PHE A 160 4.73 8.90 4.87
N PRO A 161 3.86 9.45 5.72
CA PRO A 161 3.02 8.63 6.60
C PRO A 161 1.97 7.84 5.86
N THR A 162 1.65 8.22 4.63
CA THR A 162 0.52 7.68 3.86
C THR A 162 -0.83 8.02 4.48
N CYS A 163 -1.92 7.95 3.71
CA CYS A 163 -3.25 8.21 4.26
C CYS A 163 -3.66 7.18 5.33
N LEU A 164 -3.16 5.93 5.21
CA LEU A 164 -3.49 4.86 6.15
C LEU A 164 -2.84 5.09 7.52
N VAL A 165 -1.56 5.42 7.55
CA VAL A 165 -0.82 5.70 8.80
C VAL A 165 -1.22 7.06 9.38
N GLU A 166 -1.51 8.06 8.54
CA GLU A 166 -1.92 9.37 9.02
C GLU A 166 -3.28 9.35 9.73
N TYR A 167 -4.25 8.55 9.21
CA TYR A 167 -5.64 8.66 9.65
C TYR A 167 -6.23 7.41 10.31
N GLN A 168 -5.60 6.24 10.16
CA GLN A 168 -6.15 4.96 10.63
C GLN A 168 -5.19 4.20 11.54
N GLU A 169 -4.07 3.73 11.05
CA GLU A 169 -3.08 2.93 11.80
C GLU A 169 -1.88 3.79 12.23
N THR A 170 -2.15 4.83 13.00
CA THR A 170 -1.12 5.79 13.45
C THR A 170 0.01 5.14 14.25
N ASP A 171 -0.26 4.00 14.89
CA ASP A 171 0.72 3.28 15.70
C ASP A 171 1.85 2.68 14.84
N ILE A 172 1.60 2.36 13.56
CA ILE A 172 2.66 1.97 12.63
C ILE A 172 3.69 3.09 12.48
N GLY A 173 3.23 4.33 12.28
CA GLY A 173 4.11 5.49 12.17
C GLY A 173 4.83 5.83 13.46
N LYS A 174 4.15 5.70 14.61
CA LYS A 174 4.75 5.92 15.92
C LYS A 174 5.86 4.91 16.21
N ASP A 175 5.60 3.63 15.96
CA ASP A 175 6.59 2.57 16.14
C ASP A 175 7.75 2.71 15.14
N LEU A 176 7.48 3.12 13.90
CA LEU A 176 8.52 3.43 12.91
C LEU A 176 9.48 4.49 13.48
N VAL A 177 8.96 5.63 13.93
CA VAL A 177 9.78 6.72 14.47
C VAL A 177 10.60 6.24 15.66
N LYS A 178 9.99 5.52 16.62
CA LYS A 178 10.68 5.01 17.82
C LYS A 178 11.79 4.01 17.47
N VAL A 179 11.53 3.09 16.51
CA VAL A 179 12.52 2.11 16.03
C VAL A 179 13.67 2.80 15.31
N TYR A 180 13.38 3.79 14.46
CA TYR A 180 14.39 4.53 13.73
C TYR A 180 15.27 5.37 14.66
N GLU A 181 14.67 6.14 15.58
CA GLU A 181 15.42 6.96 16.54
C GLU A 181 16.25 6.09 17.50
N ARG A 182 15.78 4.91 17.92
CA ARG A 182 16.61 3.94 18.63
C ARG A 182 17.87 3.53 17.86
N ASN A 183 17.73 3.44 16.55
CA ASN A 183 18.83 3.10 15.66
C ASN A 183 19.62 4.34 15.15
N GLY A 184 19.56 5.47 15.82
CA GLY A 184 20.33 6.66 15.47
C GLY A 184 19.86 7.35 14.18
N ILE A 185 18.66 7.07 13.70
CA ILE A 185 18.11 7.68 12.49
C ILE A 185 17.16 8.81 12.88
N GLU A 186 17.50 10.04 12.50
CA GLU A 186 16.66 11.20 12.77
C GLU A 186 15.42 11.18 11.88
N CYS A 187 14.24 11.35 12.50
CA CYS A 187 12.96 11.35 11.77
C CYS A 187 12.36 12.76 11.67
N GLU A 188 12.03 13.15 10.44
CA GLU A 188 11.16 14.28 10.11
C GLU A 188 9.83 13.76 9.57
N ASN A 189 8.81 14.61 9.52
CA ASN A 189 7.52 14.28 8.90
C ASN A 189 7.29 15.23 7.74
N THR A 190 6.97 14.69 6.56
CA THR A 190 6.68 15.50 5.38
C THR A 190 5.34 16.21 5.47
N ASP A 191 5.24 17.33 4.74
CA ASP A 191 3.96 18.01 4.46
C ASP A 191 3.32 17.52 3.13
N ALA A 192 3.90 16.50 2.47
CA ALA A 192 3.29 15.86 1.31
C ALA A 192 1.98 15.15 1.70
N GLY A 193 1.01 15.15 0.80
CA GLY A 193 -0.28 14.50 1.02
C GLY A 193 -0.32 13.04 0.57
N CYS A 194 -1.54 12.51 0.35
CA CYS A 194 -1.76 11.18 -0.20
C CYS A 194 -0.94 10.95 -1.50
N CYS A 195 -0.45 9.72 -1.71
CA CYS A 195 0.30 9.38 -2.92
C CYS A 195 -0.51 9.41 -4.23
N GLY A 196 -1.83 9.50 -4.15
CA GLY A 196 -2.71 9.56 -5.32
C GLY A 196 -3.13 8.19 -5.90
N ALA A 197 -2.76 7.09 -5.26
CA ALA A 197 -3.10 5.74 -5.72
C ALA A 197 -4.57 5.56 -6.16
N PRO A 198 -5.58 6.05 -5.41
CA PRO A 198 -6.98 5.87 -5.80
C PRO A 198 -7.33 6.53 -7.14
N TRP A 199 -6.72 7.68 -7.43
CA TRP A 199 -6.93 8.39 -8.69
C TRP A 199 -6.26 7.66 -9.85
N LEU A 200 -4.97 7.26 -9.67
CA LEU A 200 -4.23 6.51 -10.68
C LEU A 200 -4.95 5.21 -11.05
N HIS A 201 -5.31 4.40 -10.04
CA HIS A 201 -5.95 3.10 -10.24
C HIS A 201 -7.42 3.19 -10.69
N SER A 202 -7.95 4.40 -10.84
CA SER A 202 -9.27 4.67 -11.42
C SER A 202 -9.19 5.36 -12.77
N GLY A 203 -7.98 5.49 -13.35
CA GLY A 203 -7.76 6.14 -14.64
C GLY A 203 -7.88 7.67 -14.63
N ASP A 204 -8.10 8.31 -13.47
CA ASP A 204 -8.15 9.76 -13.35
C ASP A 204 -6.74 10.34 -13.26
N LEU A 205 -6.09 10.42 -14.41
CA LEU A 205 -4.70 10.86 -14.52
C LEU A 205 -4.53 12.35 -14.22
N ASP A 206 -5.56 13.16 -14.47
CA ASP A 206 -5.49 14.60 -14.22
C ASP A 206 -5.36 14.91 -12.73
N HIS A 207 -6.15 14.25 -11.89
CA HIS A 207 -6.03 14.38 -10.44
C HIS A 207 -4.74 13.76 -9.94
N PHE A 208 -4.36 12.58 -10.46
CA PHE A 208 -3.13 11.92 -10.07
C PHE A 208 -1.90 12.77 -10.36
N THR A 209 -1.74 13.29 -11.58
CA THR A 209 -0.61 14.12 -11.99
C THR A 209 -0.47 15.37 -11.10
N LYS A 210 -1.56 16.07 -10.84
CA LYS A 210 -1.56 17.25 -9.94
C LYS A 210 -1.06 16.91 -8.54
N ILE A 211 -1.49 15.77 -7.99
CA ILE A 211 -1.04 15.29 -6.67
C ILE A 211 0.44 14.92 -6.72
N ALA A 212 0.85 14.17 -7.74
CA ALA A 212 2.22 13.73 -7.93
C ALA A 212 3.19 14.91 -8.02
N GLU A 213 2.89 15.90 -8.86
CA GLU A 213 3.72 17.11 -9.02
C GLU A 213 3.83 17.92 -7.72
N LYS A 214 2.71 18.07 -6.99
CA LYS A 214 2.73 18.73 -5.68
C LYS A 214 3.62 18.00 -4.67
N ASN A 215 3.49 16.68 -4.60
CA ASN A 215 4.26 15.86 -3.68
C ASN A 215 5.74 15.82 -4.08
N VAL A 216 6.04 15.66 -5.37
CA VAL A 216 7.42 15.70 -5.91
C VAL A 216 8.11 16.99 -5.53
N LYS A 217 7.46 18.15 -5.73
CA LYS A 217 8.02 19.46 -5.34
C LYS A 217 8.38 19.54 -3.86
N THR A 218 7.56 18.96 -2.99
CA THR A 218 7.80 18.95 -1.54
C THR A 218 8.94 18.00 -1.20
N LEU A 219 8.85 16.76 -1.66
CA LEU A 219 9.80 15.69 -1.35
C LEU A 219 11.19 15.94 -1.95
N ALA A 220 11.29 16.45 -3.17
CA ALA A 220 12.57 16.79 -3.78
C ALA A 220 13.33 17.87 -3.01
N LYS A 221 12.60 18.82 -2.41
CA LYS A 221 13.20 19.82 -1.51
C LYS A 221 13.78 19.17 -0.26
N GLU A 222 13.06 18.21 0.33
CA GLU A 222 13.52 17.47 1.51
C GLU A 222 14.73 16.60 1.19
N VAL A 223 14.73 15.91 0.05
CA VAL A 223 15.89 15.12 -0.43
C VAL A 223 17.12 16.01 -0.63
N ARG A 224 16.97 17.16 -1.28
CA ARG A 224 18.08 18.12 -1.45
C ARG A 224 18.61 18.68 -0.15
N SER A 225 17.82 18.63 0.94
CA SER A 225 18.32 18.98 2.29
C SER A 225 19.06 17.83 3.00
N GLY A 226 19.29 16.72 2.31
CA GLY A 226 20.03 15.56 2.81
C GLY A 226 19.16 14.57 3.60
N THR A 227 17.88 14.44 3.23
CA THR A 227 16.91 13.58 3.94
C THR A 227 16.36 12.52 2.98
N ASP A 228 16.50 11.24 3.31
CA ASP A 228 15.85 10.16 2.56
C ASP A 228 14.36 10.06 2.90
N ILE A 229 13.57 9.47 2.02
CA ILE A 229 12.13 9.30 2.19
C ILE A 229 11.83 7.86 2.60
N VAL A 230 11.13 7.67 3.71
CA VAL A 230 10.71 6.35 4.18
C VAL A 230 9.20 6.23 4.17
N VAL A 231 8.71 5.15 3.56
CA VAL A 231 7.28 4.92 3.33
C VAL A 231 6.86 3.59 3.95
N PRO A 232 6.02 3.59 5.00
CA PRO A 232 5.57 2.37 5.67
C PRO A 232 4.40 1.66 4.98
N GLN A 233 4.19 1.90 3.68
CA GLN A 233 3.10 1.29 2.91
C GLN A 233 3.54 0.99 1.49
N PRO A 234 3.59 -0.30 1.07
CA PRO A 234 4.17 -0.73 -0.19
C PRO A 234 3.54 -0.13 -1.44
N THR A 235 2.23 0.12 -1.43
CA THR A 235 1.55 0.76 -2.56
C THR A 235 2.08 2.18 -2.77
N CYS A 236 2.22 2.95 -1.69
CA CYS A 236 2.71 4.32 -1.78
C CYS A 236 4.19 4.37 -2.15
N SER A 237 5.04 3.49 -1.57
CA SER A 237 6.46 3.44 -1.95
C SER A 237 6.64 3.00 -3.41
N TYR A 238 5.82 2.07 -3.91
CA TYR A 238 5.81 1.71 -5.34
C TYR A 238 5.48 2.92 -6.23
N ILE A 239 4.43 3.67 -5.88
CA ILE A 239 3.98 4.84 -6.66
C ILE A 239 5.06 5.92 -6.68
N LEU A 240 5.68 6.25 -5.55
CA LEU A 240 6.75 7.23 -5.50
C LEU A 240 7.97 6.80 -6.33
N LYS A 241 8.33 5.52 -6.27
CA LYS A 241 9.50 4.96 -6.98
C LYS A 241 9.27 4.75 -8.48
N LYS A 242 8.08 4.34 -8.89
CA LYS A 242 7.83 3.81 -10.23
C LYS A 242 6.83 4.63 -11.04
N ASP A 243 5.75 5.09 -10.41
CA ASP A 243 4.69 5.78 -11.16
C ASP A 243 4.93 7.30 -11.23
N TYR A 244 5.39 7.96 -10.18
CA TYR A 244 5.65 9.41 -10.23
C TYR A 244 6.55 9.82 -11.39
N PRO A 245 7.73 9.18 -11.63
CA PRO A 245 8.57 9.52 -12.74
C PRO A 245 7.91 9.42 -14.12
N ASP A 246 6.91 8.57 -14.27
CA ASP A 246 6.27 8.31 -15.55
C ASP A 246 5.02 9.18 -15.84
N TYR A 247 4.42 9.76 -14.79
CA TYR A 247 3.14 10.49 -14.93
C TYR A 247 3.24 11.98 -14.63
N VAL A 248 4.37 12.49 -14.12
CA VAL A 248 4.57 13.93 -13.96
C VAL A 248 4.97 14.58 -15.28
N GLY A 249 4.70 15.88 -15.41
CA GLY A 249 5.13 16.66 -16.56
C GLY A 249 6.65 16.76 -16.68
N ALA A 250 7.13 17.12 -17.88
CA ALA A 250 8.56 17.18 -18.22
C ALA A 250 9.37 18.06 -17.22
N ASP A 251 8.79 19.16 -16.75
CA ASP A 251 9.45 20.09 -15.83
C ASP A 251 9.66 19.49 -14.43
N ALA A 252 8.83 18.51 -14.02
CA ALA A 252 8.93 17.83 -12.74
C ALA A 252 9.68 16.49 -12.82
N LYS A 253 10.05 16.03 -14.01
CA LYS A 253 10.61 14.70 -14.26
C LYS A 253 11.88 14.43 -13.46
N ALA A 254 12.86 15.34 -13.54
CA ALA A 254 14.12 15.19 -12.81
C ALA A 254 13.93 15.18 -11.29
N ASP A 255 12.99 15.96 -10.78
CA ASP A 255 12.63 15.96 -9.35
C ASP A 255 11.94 14.65 -8.95
N ALA A 256 11.09 14.10 -9.82
CA ALA A 256 10.44 12.82 -9.57
C ALA A 256 11.44 11.65 -9.56
N GLU A 257 12.42 11.66 -10.45
CA GLU A 257 13.51 10.68 -10.47
C GLU A 257 14.37 10.78 -9.20
N LEU A 258 14.73 12.00 -8.77
CA LEU A 258 15.43 12.23 -7.50
C LEU A 258 14.62 11.69 -6.31
N VAL A 259 13.32 11.95 -6.25
CA VAL A 259 12.42 11.43 -5.20
C VAL A 259 12.39 9.89 -5.25
N ALA A 260 12.31 9.30 -6.43
CA ALA A 260 12.28 7.84 -6.60
C ALA A 260 13.56 7.17 -6.09
N GLU A 261 14.74 7.74 -6.40
CA GLU A 261 16.05 7.23 -5.97
C GLU A 261 16.22 7.27 -4.45
N HIS A 262 15.65 8.27 -3.79
CA HIS A 262 15.72 8.47 -2.34
C HIS A 262 14.51 7.95 -1.57
N THR A 263 13.62 7.19 -2.21
CA THR A 263 12.46 6.58 -1.57
C THR A 263 12.76 5.14 -1.19
N TYR A 264 12.49 4.79 0.07
CA TYR A 264 12.71 3.46 0.63
C TYR A 264 11.44 2.95 1.31
N ASP A 265 11.20 1.63 1.22
CA ASP A 265 10.28 0.95 2.14
C ASP A 265 10.85 0.95 3.56
N ALA A 266 9.99 0.92 4.58
CA ALA A 266 10.43 1.04 5.97
C ALA A 266 11.46 -0.05 6.39
N ALA A 267 11.25 -1.30 5.99
CA ALA A 267 12.22 -2.36 6.29
C ALA A 267 13.43 -2.33 5.37
N GLU A 268 13.27 -1.84 4.15
CA GLU A 268 14.38 -1.67 3.20
C GLU A 268 15.44 -0.72 3.75
N TYR A 269 15.03 0.44 4.27
CA TYR A 269 15.95 1.42 4.84
C TYR A 269 16.73 0.84 6.04
N LEU A 270 16.04 0.20 6.98
CA LEU A 270 16.69 -0.43 8.14
C LEU A 270 17.67 -1.54 7.73
N MET A 271 17.32 -2.34 6.71
CA MET A 271 18.23 -3.39 6.22
C MET A 271 19.43 -2.81 5.45
N ASN A 272 19.30 -1.63 4.86
CA ASN A 272 20.45 -0.91 4.28
C ASN A 272 21.38 -0.38 5.39
N ILE A 273 20.83 0.18 6.46
CA ILE A 273 21.60 0.55 7.67
C ILE A 273 22.31 -0.69 8.26
N HIS A 274 21.63 -1.84 8.37
CA HIS A 274 22.21 -3.09 8.90
C HIS A 274 23.40 -3.61 8.08
N LYS A 275 23.38 -3.39 6.77
CA LYS A 275 24.39 -3.91 5.83
C LYS A 275 25.45 -2.89 5.42
N GLY A 276 25.31 -1.65 5.85
CA GLY A 276 26.27 -0.59 5.51
C GLY A 276 27.60 -0.79 6.26
N ASP A 277 28.70 -0.40 5.62
CA ASP A 277 30.05 -0.57 6.18
C ASP A 277 30.29 0.32 7.41
N ASP A 278 29.72 1.53 7.40
CA ASP A 278 29.87 2.55 8.45
C ASP A 278 28.65 2.71 9.35
N THR A 279 27.64 1.85 9.18
CA THR A 279 26.36 1.89 9.90
C THR A 279 26.04 0.55 10.52
N SER A 280 25.25 0.54 11.59
CA SER A 280 24.83 -0.70 12.23
C SER A 280 23.43 -0.59 12.83
N LEU A 281 22.63 -1.62 12.65
CA LEU A 281 21.37 -1.76 13.35
C LEU A 281 21.63 -2.30 14.75
N ASP A 282 20.95 -1.76 15.76
CA ASP A 282 20.90 -2.36 17.08
C ASP A 282 20.23 -3.75 16.97
N THR A 283 20.94 -4.80 17.31
CA THR A 283 20.45 -6.18 17.30
C THR A 283 20.23 -6.74 18.72
N ASP A 284 20.32 -5.89 19.73
CA ASP A 284 19.96 -6.24 21.11
C ASP A 284 18.44 -6.14 21.32
N PHE A 285 17.78 -7.24 21.04
CA PHE A 285 16.33 -7.38 21.22
C PHE A 285 16.01 -7.90 22.61
N GLY A 286 15.94 -6.99 23.59
CA GLY A 286 15.62 -7.32 24.98
C GLY A 286 14.14 -7.57 25.29
N GLY A 287 13.27 -7.45 24.29
CA GLY A 287 11.82 -7.67 24.42
C GLY A 287 11.37 -9.09 24.12
N ASP A 288 10.08 -9.25 23.82
CA ASP A 288 9.48 -10.56 23.52
C ASP A 288 10.01 -11.19 22.24
N THR A 289 10.48 -12.44 22.33
CA THR A 289 10.80 -13.24 21.14
C THR A 289 9.52 -13.88 20.60
N LEU A 290 9.11 -13.50 19.41
CA LEU A 290 7.86 -13.93 18.78
C LEU A 290 7.99 -15.28 18.05
N GLY A 291 8.65 -16.29 18.58
CA GLY A 291 8.66 -17.65 18.05
C GLY A 291 8.53 -17.76 16.50
N GLN A 292 7.42 -18.33 16.01
CA GLN A 292 7.13 -18.39 14.58
C GLN A 292 6.17 -17.29 14.17
N ILE A 293 6.55 -16.49 13.16
CA ILE A 293 5.74 -15.44 12.52
C ILE A 293 5.29 -15.92 11.15
N THR A 294 4.00 -15.83 10.86
CA THR A 294 3.47 -15.94 9.50
C THR A 294 3.48 -14.56 8.86
N TYR A 295 4.27 -14.40 7.79
CA TYR A 295 4.46 -13.12 7.13
C TYR A 295 3.83 -13.11 5.74
N HIS A 296 2.81 -12.25 5.56
CA HIS A 296 2.21 -11.97 4.28
C HIS A 296 3.02 -10.90 3.53
N THR A 297 3.53 -11.27 2.35
CA THR A 297 4.26 -10.36 1.46
C THR A 297 3.31 -9.77 0.43
N PRO A 298 2.94 -8.49 0.55
CA PRO A 298 1.95 -7.87 -0.34
C PRO A 298 2.47 -7.67 -1.76
N CYS A 299 1.54 -7.53 -2.71
CA CYS A 299 1.84 -7.46 -4.15
C CYS A 299 2.76 -6.31 -4.52
N HIS A 300 2.47 -5.08 -4.10
CA HIS A 300 3.30 -3.91 -4.43
C HIS A 300 4.70 -3.93 -3.78
N LEU A 301 4.88 -4.63 -2.67
CA LEU A 301 6.24 -4.87 -2.14
C LEU A 301 7.02 -5.82 -3.05
N ARG A 302 6.37 -6.90 -3.49
CA ARG A 302 6.96 -7.84 -4.45
C ARG A 302 7.26 -7.18 -5.79
N ALA A 303 6.36 -6.30 -6.25
CA ALA A 303 6.52 -5.55 -7.49
C ALA A 303 7.70 -4.57 -7.48
N GLN A 304 8.15 -4.11 -6.31
CA GLN A 304 9.37 -3.30 -6.20
C GLN A 304 10.66 -4.09 -6.43
N ASN A 305 10.60 -5.41 -6.39
CA ASN A 305 11.76 -6.32 -6.58
C ASN A 305 12.96 -6.03 -5.64
N ILE A 306 12.68 -5.54 -4.43
CA ILE A 306 13.70 -5.22 -3.41
C ILE A 306 14.09 -6.42 -2.52
N GLY A 307 13.52 -7.59 -2.77
CA GLY A 307 13.65 -8.79 -1.93
C GLY A 307 12.75 -8.75 -0.69
N PHE A 308 12.94 -9.69 0.22
CA PHE A 308 12.10 -9.85 1.41
C PHE A 308 12.67 -9.13 2.62
N LYS A 309 12.86 -7.81 2.54
CA LYS A 309 13.52 -7.00 3.58
C LYS A 309 12.85 -7.12 4.95
N SER A 310 11.52 -7.07 5.00
CA SER A 310 10.75 -7.23 6.25
C SER A 310 10.93 -8.62 6.87
N ARG A 311 10.98 -9.68 6.04
CA ARG A 311 11.31 -11.03 6.52
C ARG A 311 12.69 -11.07 7.15
N ASP A 312 13.68 -10.51 6.46
CA ASP A 312 15.07 -10.56 6.89
C ASP A 312 15.27 -9.72 8.16
N LEU A 313 14.62 -8.56 8.25
CA LEU A 313 14.59 -7.73 9.46
C LEU A 313 13.98 -8.49 10.66
N MET A 314 12.80 -9.11 10.49
CA MET A 314 12.18 -9.90 11.56
C MET A 314 13.03 -11.10 11.98
N LYS A 315 13.79 -11.72 11.08
CA LYS A 315 14.71 -12.82 11.43
C LYS A 315 15.84 -12.38 12.37
N LEU A 316 16.26 -11.13 12.35
CA LEU A 316 17.29 -10.61 13.26
C LEU A 316 16.86 -10.75 14.74
N THR A 317 15.58 -10.75 15.02
CA THR A 317 15.03 -10.98 16.38
C THR A 317 15.11 -12.44 16.86
N GLY A 318 15.60 -13.35 16.03
CA GLY A 318 15.58 -14.80 16.30
C GLY A 318 14.27 -15.50 15.90
N ALA A 319 13.28 -14.77 15.39
CA ALA A 319 12.00 -15.33 14.97
C ALA A 319 12.13 -16.22 13.71
N LYS A 320 11.34 -17.31 13.67
CA LYS A 320 11.16 -18.13 12.46
C LYS A 320 10.07 -17.50 11.60
N VAL A 321 10.41 -17.04 10.40
CA VAL A 321 9.46 -16.34 9.52
C VAL A 321 9.02 -17.23 8.37
N LYS A 322 7.74 -17.55 8.30
CA LYS A 322 7.11 -18.34 7.22
C LYS A 322 6.36 -17.40 6.26
N LEU A 323 6.75 -17.43 4.98
CA LEU A 323 6.19 -16.57 3.95
C LEU A 323 4.82 -17.08 3.45
N VAL A 324 3.90 -16.14 3.26
CA VAL A 324 2.66 -16.31 2.49
C VAL A 324 2.61 -15.24 1.41
N GLN A 325 2.44 -15.65 0.15
CA GLN A 325 2.48 -14.78 -1.02
C GLN A 325 1.16 -14.76 -1.80
N GLN A 326 0.06 -15.13 -1.16
CA GLN A 326 -1.28 -15.11 -1.74
C GLN A 326 -1.80 -13.68 -1.86
N CYS A 327 -2.55 -13.37 -2.92
CA CYS A 327 -3.24 -12.09 -3.07
C CYS A 327 -4.30 -11.91 -1.98
N SER A 328 -4.48 -10.65 -1.51
CA SER A 328 -5.52 -10.29 -0.54
C SER A 328 -6.88 -9.97 -1.18
N GLY A 329 -6.93 -9.82 -2.51
CA GLY A 329 -8.15 -9.40 -3.21
C GLY A 329 -8.56 -7.95 -2.96
N ILE A 330 -7.71 -7.13 -2.34
CA ILE A 330 -8.03 -5.72 -2.04
C ILE A 330 -7.40 -4.78 -3.05
N ASP A 331 -6.09 -4.92 -3.27
CA ASP A 331 -5.28 -4.10 -4.18
C ASP A 331 -5.69 -2.62 -4.25
N GLY A 332 -5.04 -1.82 -3.45
CA GLY A 332 -5.41 -0.42 -3.30
C GLY A 332 -6.86 -0.27 -2.82
N MET A 333 -7.72 0.20 -3.71
CA MET A 333 -9.14 0.43 -3.40
C MET A 333 -10.10 -0.45 -4.21
N TRP A 334 -9.59 -1.25 -5.13
CA TRP A 334 -10.42 -2.06 -6.05
C TRP A 334 -11.33 -3.04 -5.30
N GLY A 335 -10.80 -3.80 -4.36
CA GLY A 335 -11.57 -4.79 -3.59
C GLY A 335 -12.55 -4.18 -2.58
N PHE A 336 -12.49 -2.87 -2.35
CA PHE A 336 -13.48 -2.15 -1.54
C PHE A 336 -14.62 -1.56 -2.36
N ARG A 337 -14.59 -1.62 -3.69
CA ARG A 337 -15.69 -1.18 -4.54
C ARG A 337 -16.85 -2.16 -4.47
N ALA A 338 -18.06 -1.65 -4.33
CA ALA A 338 -19.25 -2.46 -4.42
C ALA A 338 -19.43 -3.00 -5.84
N GLY A 339 -19.66 -4.30 -5.97
CA GLY A 339 -19.72 -5.02 -7.24
C GLY A 339 -18.47 -5.88 -7.51
N ASN A 340 -17.37 -5.66 -6.80
CA ASN A 340 -16.16 -6.46 -6.94
C ASN A 340 -16.06 -7.59 -5.90
N GLU A 341 -17.09 -7.74 -5.04
CA GLU A 341 -17.12 -8.71 -3.94
C GLU A 341 -17.01 -10.14 -4.43
N ASP A 342 -17.70 -10.48 -5.52
CA ASP A 342 -17.75 -11.84 -6.08
C ASP A 342 -16.36 -12.33 -6.55
N ILE A 343 -15.45 -11.41 -6.83
CA ILE A 343 -14.06 -11.70 -7.19
C ILE A 343 -13.14 -11.53 -5.97
N SER A 344 -13.28 -10.44 -5.24
CA SER A 344 -12.34 -10.06 -4.18
C SER A 344 -12.43 -10.95 -2.95
N VAL A 345 -13.66 -11.37 -2.56
CA VAL A 345 -13.85 -12.20 -1.36
C VAL A 345 -13.26 -13.61 -1.54
N PRO A 346 -13.54 -14.36 -2.63
CA PRO A 346 -12.92 -15.67 -2.83
C PRO A 346 -11.38 -15.64 -2.91
N ILE A 347 -10.80 -14.53 -3.37
CA ILE A 347 -9.35 -14.36 -3.36
C ILE A 347 -8.85 -14.18 -1.92
N ALA A 348 -9.54 -13.37 -1.11
CA ALA A 348 -9.20 -13.15 0.29
C ALA A 348 -9.35 -14.43 1.12
N GLU A 349 -10.37 -15.27 0.87
CA GLU A 349 -10.53 -16.58 1.51
C GLU A 349 -9.33 -17.49 1.28
N LYS A 350 -8.77 -17.50 0.05
CA LYS A 350 -7.53 -18.25 -0.25
C LYS A 350 -6.35 -17.74 0.55
N LEU A 351 -6.26 -16.43 0.77
CA LEU A 351 -5.23 -15.86 1.64
C LEU A 351 -5.44 -16.32 3.08
N GLY A 352 -6.66 -16.20 3.62
CA GLY A 352 -6.98 -16.66 4.97
C GLY A 352 -6.59 -18.11 5.21
N ALA A 353 -6.98 -19.01 4.31
CA ALA A 353 -6.62 -20.42 4.38
C ALA A 353 -5.10 -20.67 4.38
N GLN A 354 -4.32 -19.87 3.61
CA GLN A 354 -2.86 -20.00 3.62
C GLN A 354 -2.23 -19.44 4.91
N ILE A 355 -2.76 -18.36 5.48
CA ILE A 355 -2.34 -17.82 6.78
C ILE A 355 -2.56 -18.86 7.88
N ASP A 356 -3.74 -19.48 7.93
CA ASP A 356 -4.07 -20.50 8.93
C ASP A 356 -3.21 -21.75 8.77
N LYS A 357 -3.01 -22.24 7.54
CA LYS A 357 -2.10 -23.36 7.24
C LYS A 357 -0.65 -23.05 7.59
N ALA A 358 -0.21 -21.80 7.45
CA ALA A 358 1.13 -21.40 7.83
C ALA A 358 1.33 -21.49 9.34
N GLY A 359 0.30 -21.21 10.13
CA GLY A 359 0.36 -21.25 11.59
C GLY A 359 1.20 -20.09 12.14
N GLY A 360 1.79 -20.29 13.32
CA GLY A 360 2.59 -19.24 13.99
C GLY A 360 1.80 -18.47 15.04
N VAL A 361 2.53 -17.92 16.01
CA VAL A 361 1.95 -17.18 17.14
C VAL A 361 1.55 -15.74 16.75
N ALA A 362 2.20 -15.19 15.74
CA ALA A 362 1.93 -13.86 15.21
C ALA A 362 1.74 -13.87 13.69
N VAL A 363 0.99 -12.91 13.19
CA VAL A 363 0.84 -12.63 11.75
C VAL A 363 1.41 -11.24 11.48
N ALA A 364 2.19 -11.11 10.42
CA ALA A 364 2.76 -9.84 9.97
C ALA A 364 2.46 -9.59 8.49
N GLY A 365 2.35 -8.31 8.10
CA GLY A 365 2.23 -7.88 6.71
C GLY A 365 2.47 -6.38 6.57
N ASP A 366 3.18 -5.98 5.53
CA ASP A 366 3.55 -4.58 5.30
C ASP A 366 2.37 -3.71 4.82
N CYS A 367 1.37 -4.32 4.19
CA CYS A 367 0.23 -3.59 3.66
C CYS A 367 -0.96 -3.65 4.62
N HIS A 368 -1.29 -2.51 5.21
CA HIS A 368 -2.43 -2.41 6.14
C HIS A 368 -3.75 -2.89 5.51
N LEU A 369 -4.01 -2.55 4.25
CA LEU A 369 -5.22 -2.99 3.56
C LEU A 369 -5.26 -4.52 3.37
N ALA A 370 -4.13 -5.15 3.05
CA ALA A 370 -4.05 -6.60 3.00
C ALA A 370 -4.19 -7.23 4.39
N ASN A 371 -3.66 -6.57 5.43
CA ASN A 371 -3.84 -6.99 6.82
C ASN A 371 -5.32 -6.97 7.23
N THR A 372 -6.10 -5.99 6.75
CA THR A 372 -7.55 -5.95 6.96
C THR A 372 -8.25 -7.18 6.38
N ALA A 373 -7.84 -7.64 5.18
CA ALA A 373 -8.37 -8.88 4.61
C ALA A 373 -7.98 -10.13 5.44
N ILE A 374 -6.76 -10.15 5.99
CA ILE A 374 -6.34 -11.24 6.89
C ILE A 374 -7.22 -11.28 8.15
N VAL A 375 -7.45 -10.11 8.78
CA VAL A 375 -8.36 -10.00 9.93
C VAL A 375 -9.77 -10.47 9.57
N GLU A 376 -10.30 -10.02 8.43
CA GLU A 376 -11.64 -10.39 7.93
C GLU A 376 -11.79 -11.90 7.76
N GLN A 377 -10.78 -12.59 7.22
CA GLN A 377 -10.87 -14.00 6.88
C GLN A 377 -10.48 -14.96 8.02
N THR A 378 -9.62 -14.52 8.94
CA THR A 378 -9.06 -15.40 9.97
C THR A 378 -9.39 -14.99 11.40
N GLY A 379 -9.88 -13.77 11.61
CA GLY A 379 -10.03 -13.16 12.92
C GLY A 379 -8.70 -12.83 13.63
N ARG A 380 -7.56 -13.10 12.99
CA ARG A 380 -6.22 -12.89 13.55
C ARG A 380 -5.72 -11.49 13.25
N THR A 381 -5.28 -10.76 14.26
CA THR A 381 -4.63 -9.46 14.09
C THR A 381 -3.31 -9.63 13.34
N ALA A 382 -3.15 -8.90 12.25
CA ALA A 382 -1.89 -8.80 11.50
C ALA A 382 -1.20 -7.47 11.83
N LYS A 383 0.05 -7.51 12.25
CA LYS A 383 0.86 -6.34 12.60
C LYS A 383 1.80 -5.97 11.46
N HIS A 384 2.14 -4.69 11.34
CA HIS A 384 3.20 -4.27 10.43
C HIS A 384 4.57 -4.79 10.95
N PRO A 385 5.52 -5.22 10.08
CA PRO A 385 6.85 -5.70 10.52
C PRO A 385 7.57 -4.73 11.46
N ILE A 386 7.45 -3.43 11.26
CA ILE A 386 8.02 -2.41 12.16
C ILE A 386 7.43 -2.50 13.58
N GLN A 387 6.14 -2.82 13.72
CA GLN A 387 5.52 -3.03 15.04
C GLN A 387 6.07 -4.29 15.71
N ILE A 388 6.36 -5.33 14.94
CA ILE A 388 7.05 -6.54 15.44
C ILE A 388 8.44 -6.18 15.99
N ILE A 389 9.21 -5.39 15.24
CA ILE A 389 10.55 -4.94 15.67
C ILE A 389 10.45 -4.03 16.89
N ALA A 390 9.48 -3.14 16.96
CA ALA A 390 9.27 -2.31 18.13
C ALA A 390 9.04 -3.15 19.40
N ARG A 391 8.19 -4.18 19.31
CA ARG A 391 7.95 -5.12 20.44
C ARG A 391 9.21 -5.92 20.79
N ALA A 392 9.98 -6.37 19.78
CA ALA A 392 11.25 -7.05 20.01
C ALA A 392 12.27 -6.17 20.75
N TYR A 393 12.23 -4.85 20.53
CA TYR A 393 13.02 -3.88 21.30
C TYR A 393 12.45 -3.56 22.70
N GLY A 394 11.31 -4.15 23.09
CA GLY A 394 10.63 -3.80 24.33
C GLY A 394 9.93 -2.44 24.31
N ILE A 395 9.73 -1.84 23.15
CA ILE A 395 8.96 -0.59 23.00
C ILE A 395 7.48 -0.94 23.22
N PRO A 396 6.77 -0.35 24.18
CA PRO A 396 5.38 -0.66 24.47
C PRO A 396 4.43 -0.18 23.37
N ASP A 397 3.25 -0.84 23.25
CA ASP A 397 2.14 -0.29 22.47
C ASP A 397 1.70 1.05 23.08
N ASP A 398 1.43 2.05 22.25
CA ASP A 398 0.79 3.29 22.69
C ASP A 398 -0.70 2.97 22.95
N THR A 399 -1.08 2.81 24.22
CA THR A 399 -2.46 2.56 24.66
C THR A 399 -3.31 3.83 24.62
#